data_dfd4805fcba9916ef5829e4e2d85531f
#
_entry.id   dfd4805fcba9916ef5829e4e2d85531f
#
_cell.length_a   1.000
_cell.length_b   1.000
_cell.length_c   1.000
_cell.angle_alpha   90.00
_cell.angle_beta   90.00
_cell.angle_gamma   90.00
#
_symmetry.space_group_name_H-M   'P 1'
#
loop_
_entity.id
_entity.type
_entity.pdbx_description
1 polymer ?
#
loop_
_entity_poly.entity_id
_entity_poly.type
_entity_poly.pdbx_seq_one_letter_code
_entity_poly.pdbx_strand_id
1 'polypeptide(L)'
;MKSNAFDSSMMISRRGFLSAAGLGIMGIALTGCGARGTAAGTKGSTAGSAVSSSSTSVRVASLKGPTTIGLVHFMDQAASKDSGLANSYSFTLSTAADEVLPSLIRGDTDIALIPANAASAVYNKTKGGITCLNVNTLGVLSVVTADTSIASLKDLAGKTVYLTGKGTTPEYVMNYLLDAAGIAGSVTLEFKSEAAEVVSVLASDPTAIGVLPQPFATAALAKNQALAAPIDLTDAWNEAAEQSGDDSQLVTGVTVVRNEFLDEHPEAVEEFLKGQSASVEYVNKHPEKAAKLVVEQGILESEAVAQKAIPACHLVCLTGKKLKQALAGYLEVLYRADASSVGGSLPADDFYYQA
;
A
#
# COMPACT_ATOMS: atom_id res chain seq x y z
N MET A 1 29.20 -36.58 37.44
CA MET A 1 28.11 -37.29 38.12
C MET A 1 26.77 -36.84 37.53
N LYS A 2 26.04 -37.82 36.92
CA LYS A 2 24.61 -37.87 36.53
C LYS A 2 24.09 -36.70 35.66
N SER A 3 23.97 -36.73 34.30
CA SER A 3 23.08 -37.55 33.46
C SER A 3 21.61 -37.48 33.87
N ASN A 4 20.80 -36.79 33.06
CA ASN A 4 19.45 -37.25 32.76
C ASN A 4 19.00 -36.65 31.41
N ALA A 5 18.91 -37.53 30.43
CA ALA A 5 18.19 -37.39 29.17
C ALA A 5 16.70 -37.61 29.42
N PHE A 6 15.84 -36.88 28.75
CA PHE A 6 14.48 -37.29 28.46
C PHE A 6 14.19 -37.13 26.97
N ASP A 7 14.23 -38.27 26.34
CA ASP A 7 13.69 -38.58 25.02
C ASP A 7 12.18 -38.83 25.16
N SER A 8 11.39 -38.29 24.28
CA SER A 8 10.06 -38.77 23.94
C SER A 8 9.63 -38.33 22.56
N SER A 9 10.04 -39.10 21.59
CA SER A 9 9.41 -39.24 20.29
C SER A 9 7.94 -39.65 20.42
N MET A 10 7.03 -38.91 19.79
CA MET A 10 5.69 -39.38 19.44
C MET A 10 5.46 -39.26 17.95
N MET A 11 5.75 -40.36 17.26
CA MET A 11 5.21 -40.65 15.93
C MET A 11 3.72 -40.94 16.04
N ILE A 12 2.89 -40.26 15.31
CA ILE A 12 1.52 -40.71 15.02
C ILE A 12 1.38 -41.03 13.54
N SER A 13 1.11 -42.30 13.32
CA SER A 13 0.96 -43.05 12.09
C SER A 13 -0.23 -42.63 11.26
N ARG A 14 0.01 -42.53 9.94
CA ARG A 14 -1.03 -42.58 8.90
C ARG A 14 -1.62 -43.96 8.81
N ARG A 15 -2.96 -44.10 8.86
CA ARG A 15 -3.73 -45.12 8.13
C ARG A 15 -5.21 -45.04 8.50
N GLY A 16 -6.04 -44.73 7.52
CA GLY A 16 -7.13 -45.56 7.06
C GLY A 16 -8.50 -45.22 7.61
N PHE A 17 -9.35 -44.70 6.75
CA PHE A 17 -10.73 -45.18 6.67
C PHE A 17 -11.29 -44.98 5.27
N LEU A 18 -11.39 -46.07 4.53
CA LEU A 18 -12.19 -46.26 3.35
C LEU A 18 -13.51 -46.92 3.74
N SER A 19 -14.56 -46.62 2.98
CA SER A 19 -15.77 -47.41 2.76
C SER A 19 -17.03 -47.04 3.52
N ALA A 20 -18.04 -46.52 2.80
CA ALA A 20 -19.25 -47.31 2.56
C ALA A 20 -20.14 -46.61 1.51
N ALA A 21 -20.38 -47.35 0.45
CA ALA A 21 -21.34 -47.07 -0.61
C ALA A 21 -22.77 -47.32 -0.13
N GLY A 22 -23.74 -46.57 -0.64
CA GLY A 22 -25.17 -46.80 -0.46
C GLY A 22 -25.96 -46.33 -1.70
N LEU A 23 -26.28 -47.28 -2.54
CA LEU A 23 -27.19 -47.18 -3.68
C LEU A 23 -28.64 -46.93 -3.22
N GLY A 24 -29.38 -46.13 -3.97
CA GLY A 24 -30.83 -45.99 -3.90
C GLY A 24 -31.39 -45.50 -5.23
N ILE A 25 -31.99 -46.43 -5.98
CA ILE A 25 -32.56 -46.37 -7.32
C ILE A 25 -34.05 -46.08 -7.24
N MET A 26 -34.59 -45.46 -8.29
CA MET A 26 -35.95 -45.51 -8.88
C MET A 26 -37.03 -44.52 -8.47
N GLY A 27 -37.60 -43.97 -9.50
CA GLY A 27 -38.97 -43.45 -9.56
C GLY A 27 -39.32 -42.69 -10.81
N ILE A 28 -39.65 -43.43 -11.88
CA ILE A 28 -40.24 -42.96 -13.19
C ILE A 28 -41.71 -42.63 -12.98
N ALA A 29 -42.21 -41.55 -13.58
CA ALA A 29 -43.59 -41.51 -14.10
C ALA A 29 -43.71 -40.45 -15.18
N LEU A 30 -43.95 -40.96 -16.40
CA LEU A 30 -44.49 -40.32 -17.60
C LEU A 30 -46.00 -40.17 -17.49
N THR A 31 -46.53 -39.25 -18.27
CA THR A 31 -47.83 -39.08 -18.96
C THR A 31 -48.47 -37.75 -18.58
N GLY A 32 -49.01 -37.00 -19.53
CA GLY A 32 -49.63 -37.26 -20.79
C GLY A 32 -49.98 -35.97 -21.57
N CYS A 33 -50.23 -36.20 -22.84
CA CYS A 33 -50.67 -35.34 -23.91
C CYS A 33 -52.02 -34.65 -23.68
N GLY A 34 -52.20 -33.50 -24.34
CA GLY A 34 -53.57 -33.06 -24.72
C GLY A 34 -53.69 -31.62 -25.18
N ALA A 35 -53.58 -31.41 -26.46
CA ALA A 35 -54.46 -30.75 -27.44
C ALA A 35 -54.62 -29.20 -27.43
N ARG A 36 -54.18 -28.64 -28.56
CA ARG A 36 -54.79 -27.64 -29.47
C ARG A 36 -55.69 -26.53 -28.90
N GLY A 37 -55.28 -25.27 -29.16
CA GLY A 37 -56.15 -24.10 -29.23
C GLY A 37 -55.41 -22.90 -29.80
N THR A 38 -55.84 -22.47 -30.96
CA THR A 38 -55.39 -21.46 -31.91
C THR A 38 -55.23 -20.03 -31.38
N ALA A 39 -54.17 -19.38 -31.84
CA ALA A 39 -54.05 -18.08 -32.51
C ALA A 39 -54.26 -16.74 -31.76
N ALA A 40 -53.26 -15.90 -32.00
CA ALA A 40 -53.24 -14.46 -32.23
C ALA A 40 -52.89 -13.53 -31.05
N GLY A 41 -51.79 -12.82 -31.24
CA GLY A 41 -51.54 -11.58 -30.48
C GLY A 41 -50.03 -11.28 -30.26
N THR A 42 -49.39 -10.91 -31.34
CA THR A 42 -48.06 -10.31 -31.34
C THR A 42 -47.99 -9.07 -30.47
N LYS A 43 -47.16 -9.04 -29.41
CA LYS A 43 -46.44 -7.85 -28.95
C LYS A 43 -45.10 -8.33 -28.44
N GLY A 44 -44.05 -8.03 -29.21
CA GLY A 44 -42.68 -8.22 -28.85
C GLY A 44 -42.38 -7.45 -27.55
N SER A 45 -42.17 -8.20 -26.51
CA SER A 45 -41.48 -7.71 -25.31
C SER A 45 -40.05 -8.13 -25.48
N THR A 46 -39.21 -7.20 -25.92
CA THR A 46 -37.78 -7.31 -25.76
C THR A 46 -37.51 -7.38 -24.25
N ALA A 47 -37.46 -8.62 -23.75
CA ALA A 47 -36.85 -8.88 -22.48
C ALA A 47 -35.35 -8.54 -22.68
N GLY A 48 -35.01 -7.31 -22.28
CA GLY A 48 -33.61 -6.99 -22.01
C GLY A 48 -33.13 -8.03 -21.02
N SER A 49 -32.21 -8.87 -21.45
CA SER A 49 -31.42 -9.70 -20.55
C SER A 49 -30.73 -8.74 -19.59
N ALA A 50 -31.32 -8.58 -18.39
CA ALA A 50 -30.57 -8.09 -17.26
C ALA A 50 -29.43 -9.10 -17.09
N VAL A 51 -28.25 -8.73 -17.54
CA VAL A 51 -27.02 -9.42 -17.16
C VAL A 51 -26.99 -9.27 -15.64
N SER A 52 -27.34 -10.33 -14.94
CA SER A 52 -27.14 -10.46 -13.50
C SER A 52 -25.62 -10.45 -13.33
N SER A 53 -25.04 -9.28 -13.12
CA SER A 53 -23.65 -9.15 -12.74
C SER A 53 -23.52 -9.84 -11.37
N SER A 54 -22.97 -11.04 -11.38
CA SER A 54 -22.60 -11.72 -10.14
C SER A 54 -21.59 -10.82 -9.42
N SER A 55 -21.87 -10.45 -8.17
CA SER A 55 -20.94 -9.70 -7.31
C SER A 55 -19.60 -10.43 -7.26
N THR A 56 -18.53 -9.74 -7.64
CA THR A 56 -17.15 -10.25 -7.55
C THR A 56 -16.63 -10.04 -6.13
N SER A 57 -15.94 -11.06 -5.60
CA SER A 57 -15.23 -10.93 -4.32
C SER A 57 -13.80 -10.45 -4.58
N VAL A 58 -13.46 -9.27 -4.08
CA VAL A 58 -12.16 -8.61 -4.24
C VAL A 58 -11.37 -8.70 -2.94
N ARG A 59 -10.19 -9.33 -3.01
CA ARG A 59 -9.28 -9.48 -1.86
C ARG A 59 -8.21 -8.41 -1.92
N VAL A 60 -8.24 -7.49 -0.95
CA VAL A 60 -7.34 -6.34 -0.88
C VAL A 60 -6.38 -6.52 0.30
N ALA A 61 -5.07 -6.41 0.05
CA ALA A 61 -4.06 -6.37 1.11
C ALA A 61 -3.39 -4.99 1.15
N SER A 62 -3.09 -4.51 2.35
CA SER A 62 -2.42 -3.21 2.53
C SER A 62 -1.51 -3.23 3.76
N LEU A 63 -0.63 -2.22 3.87
CA LEU A 63 0.27 -2.05 4.99
C LEU A 63 -0.30 -1.05 5.99
N LYS A 64 -0.22 -1.37 7.29
CA LYS A 64 -0.55 -0.42 8.36
C LYS A 64 0.34 0.82 8.25
N GLY A 65 -0.27 1.97 8.00
CA GLY A 65 0.44 3.23 7.84
C GLY A 65 -0.16 4.11 6.74
N PRO A 66 0.61 5.06 6.19
CA PRO A 66 0.12 6.02 5.21
C PRO A 66 -0.58 5.41 4.00
N THR A 67 -0.07 4.29 3.47
CA THR A 67 -0.66 3.59 2.32
C THR A 67 -2.11 3.13 2.55
N THR A 68 -2.48 2.80 3.80
CA THR A 68 -3.84 2.38 4.15
C THR A 68 -4.70 3.55 4.62
N ILE A 69 -4.11 4.61 5.19
CA ILE A 69 -4.87 5.75 5.72
C ILE A 69 -5.79 6.35 4.64
N GLY A 70 -5.31 6.46 3.40
CA GLY A 70 -6.12 6.94 2.27
C GLY A 70 -7.31 6.04 1.89
N LEU A 71 -7.34 4.80 2.36
CA LEU A 71 -8.34 3.80 2.02
C LEU A 71 -9.44 3.63 3.10
N VAL A 72 -9.25 4.17 4.32
CA VAL A 72 -10.09 3.84 5.48
C VAL A 72 -11.57 4.18 5.29
N HIS A 73 -11.89 5.24 4.54
CA HIS A 73 -13.29 5.59 4.28
C HIS A 73 -13.95 4.61 3.31
N PHE A 74 -13.23 4.12 2.30
CA PHE A 74 -13.72 3.06 1.42
C PHE A 74 -13.87 1.73 2.17
N MET A 75 -12.97 1.41 3.10
CA MET A 75 -13.09 0.23 3.97
C MET A 75 -14.35 0.28 4.83
N ASP A 76 -14.64 1.43 5.43
CA ASP A 76 -15.86 1.67 6.21
C ASP A 76 -17.11 1.54 5.33
N GLN A 77 -17.13 2.15 4.15
CA GLN A 77 -18.20 2.02 3.18
C GLN A 77 -18.43 0.55 2.81
N ALA A 78 -17.38 -0.19 2.47
CA ALA A 78 -17.46 -1.59 2.06
C ALA A 78 -17.95 -2.53 3.17
N ALA A 79 -17.73 -2.18 4.44
CA ALA A 79 -18.24 -2.91 5.59
C ALA A 79 -19.73 -2.64 5.86
N SER A 80 -20.30 -1.59 5.28
CA SER A 80 -21.72 -1.24 5.43
C SER A 80 -22.60 -2.20 4.63
N LYS A 81 -23.76 -2.59 5.22
CA LYS A 81 -24.78 -3.41 4.54
C LYS A 81 -25.41 -2.70 3.33
N ASP A 82 -25.47 -1.37 3.41
CA ASP A 82 -26.03 -0.50 2.36
C ASP A 82 -24.92 0.25 1.61
N SER A 83 -23.81 -0.44 1.31
CA SER A 83 -22.60 0.15 0.71
C SER A 83 -22.86 0.79 -0.66
N GLY A 84 -23.86 0.31 -1.40
CA GLY A 84 -24.12 0.70 -2.79
C GLY A 84 -23.07 0.19 -3.78
N LEU A 85 -22.14 -0.68 -3.33
CA LEU A 85 -21.11 -1.30 -4.15
C LEU A 85 -21.66 -2.52 -4.89
N ALA A 86 -21.27 -2.71 -6.14
CA ALA A 86 -21.64 -3.88 -6.94
C ALA A 86 -20.86 -5.13 -6.50
N ASN A 87 -19.65 -4.93 -5.96
CA ASN A 87 -18.74 -6.00 -5.56
C ASN A 87 -18.56 -6.06 -4.04
N SER A 88 -18.06 -7.19 -3.54
CA SER A 88 -17.74 -7.39 -2.14
C SER A 88 -16.22 -7.29 -1.92
N TYR A 89 -15.80 -6.62 -0.84
CA TYR A 89 -14.40 -6.37 -0.55
C TYR A 89 -14.01 -6.99 0.79
N SER A 90 -12.86 -7.63 0.82
CA SER A 90 -12.21 -8.08 2.05
C SER A 90 -10.83 -7.43 2.16
N PHE A 91 -10.50 -6.91 3.35
CA PHE A 91 -9.26 -6.18 3.58
C PHE A 91 -8.39 -6.92 4.59
N THR A 92 -7.11 -7.11 4.24
CA THR A 92 -6.08 -7.65 5.14
C THR A 92 -5.02 -6.58 5.36
N LEU A 93 -4.79 -6.19 6.62
CA LEU A 93 -3.79 -5.22 7.00
C LEU A 93 -2.59 -5.89 7.65
N SER A 94 -1.43 -5.75 7.04
CA SER A 94 -0.16 -6.31 7.50
C SER A 94 0.78 -5.21 8.02
N THR A 95 1.77 -5.58 8.81
CA THR A 95 2.77 -4.64 9.35
C THR A 95 3.99 -4.50 8.45
N ALA A 96 4.27 -5.50 7.64
CA ALA A 96 5.43 -5.55 6.76
C ALA A 96 5.08 -6.02 5.33
N ALA A 97 5.81 -5.52 4.34
CA ALA A 97 5.57 -5.84 2.93
C ALA A 97 5.81 -7.32 2.61
N ASP A 98 6.75 -7.97 3.28
CA ASP A 98 7.08 -9.39 3.12
C ASP A 98 5.94 -10.33 3.57
N GLU A 99 4.95 -9.84 4.30
CA GLU A 99 3.70 -10.57 4.58
C GLU A 99 2.71 -10.47 3.40
N VAL A 100 2.68 -9.34 2.68
CA VAL A 100 1.75 -9.07 1.57
C VAL A 100 2.25 -9.64 0.25
N LEU A 101 3.54 -9.45 -0.08
CA LEU A 101 4.07 -9.80 -1.40
C LEU A 101 3.91 -11.29 -1.78
N PRO A 102 4.11 -12.27 -0.87
CA PRO A 102 3.88 -13.67 -1.21
C PRO A 102 2.42 -13.98 -1.53
N SER A 103 1.45 -13.35 -0.84
CA SER A 103 0.02 -13.57 -1.09
C SER A 103 -0.42 -13.01 -2.45
N LEU A 104 0.13 -11.85 -2.85
CA LEU A 104 -0.08 -11.27 -4.17
C LEU A 104 0.48 -12.17 -5.28
N ILE A 105 1.71 -12.68 -5.10
CA ILE A 105 2.37 -13.55 -6.10
C ILE A 105 1.66 -14.90 -6.24
N ARG A 106 1.10 -15.47 -5.16
CA ARG A 106 0.36 -16.74 -5.21
C ARG A 106 -1.08 -16.61 -5.70
N GLY A 107 -1.61 -15.38 -5.80
CA GLY A 107 -2.99 -15.15 -6.16
C GLY A 107 -3.99 -15.25 -4.99
N ASP A 108 -3.51 -15.20 -3.75
CA ASP A 108 -4.35 -15.13 -2.55
C ASP A 108 -4.89 -13.71 -2.32
N THR A 109 -4.27 -12.70 -2.94
CA THR A 109 -4.62 -11.28 -2.96
C THR A 109 -4.79 -10.81 -4.40
N ASP A 110 -5.82 -10.01 -4.69
CA ASP A 110 -6.12 -9.49 -6.02
C ASP A 110 -5.56 -8.09 -6.22
N ILE A 111 -5.74 -7.21 -5.23
CA ILE A 111 -5.25 -5.83 -5.21
C ILE A 111 -4.38 -5.63 -3.97
N ALA A 112 -3.24 -4.99 -4.12
CA ALA A 112 -2.35 -4.70 -2.98
C ALA A 112 -1.88 -3.25 -2.97
N LEU A 113 -1.82 -2.65 -1.77
CA LEU A 113 -1.21 -1.35 -1.53
C LEU A 113 0.16 -1.59 -0.87
N ILE A 114 1.23 -1.37 -1.63
CA ILE A 114 2.60 -1.76 -1.28
C ILE A 114 3.61 -0.64 -1.59
N PRO A 115 4.85 -0.71 -1.05
CA PRO A 115 5.90 0.23 -1.40
C PRO A 115 6.19 0.24 -2.90
N ALA A 116 6.46 1.43 -3.45
CA ALA A 116 6.67 1.64 -4.87
C ALA A 116 7.81 0.79 -5.46
N ASN A 117 8.94 0.71 -4.77
CA ASN A 117 10.08 -0.11 -5.18
C ASN A 117 9.77 -1.63 -5.12
N ALA A 118 9.00 -2.05 -4.11
CA ALA A 118 8.57 -3.44 -3.99
C ALA A 118 7.62 -3.85 -5.14
N ALA A 119 6.76 -2.93 -5.60
CA ALA A 119 5.90 -3.16 -6.76
C ALA A 119 6.72 -3.41 -8.03
N SER A 120 7.76 -2.60 -8.28
CA SER A 120 8.71 -2.83 -9.38
C SER A 120 9.40 -4.20 -9.27
N ALA A 121 9.89 -4.54 -8.07
CA ALA A 121 10.55 -5.83 -7.85
C ALA A 121 9.59 -7.03 -8.07
N VAL A 122 8.32 -6.92 -7.67
CA VAL A 122 7.30 -7.96 -7.93
C VAL A 122 6.98 -8.04 -9.41
N TYR A 123 6.82 -6.92 -10.11
CA TYR A 123 6.62 -6.90 -11.56
C TYR A 123 7.74 -7.65 -12.28
N ASN A 124 9.00 -7.36 -11.97
CA ASN A 124 10.15 -8.04 -12.55
C ASN A 124 10.18 -9.55 -12.20
N LYS A 125 9.93 -9.89 -10.94
CA LYS A 125 9.91 -11.28 -10.47
C LYS A 125 8.79 -12.11 -11.10
N THR A 126 7.64 -11.51 -11.35
CA THR A 126 6.47 -12.16 -11.97
C THR A 126 6.46 -12.04 -13.48
N LYS A 127 7.49 -11.38 -14.08
CA LYS A 127 7.61 -11.14 -15.52
C LYS A 127 6.39 -10.41 -16.09
N GLY A 128 5.99 -9.34 -15.44
CA GLY A 128 4.84 -8.55 -15.83
C GLY A 128 3.50 -9.05 -15.30
N GLY A 129 3.46 -9.85 -14.23
CA GLY A 129 2.22 -10.43 -13.71
C GLY A 129 1.34 -9.48 -12.89
N ILE A 130 1.77 -8.23 -12.69
CA ILE A 130 1.00 -7.19 -12.00
C ILE A 130 1.04 -5.87 -12.78
N THR A 131 -0.01 -5.06 -12.60
CA THR A 131 -0.13 -3.70 -13.12
C THR A 131 -0.30 -2.71 -11.97
N CYS A 132 0.40 -1.57 -12.04
CA CYS A 132 0.28 -0.48 -11.09
C CYS A 132 -0.90 0.42 -11.48
N LEU A 133 -1.92 0.49 -10.60
CA LEU A 133 -3.16 1.21 -10.83
C LEU A 133 -3.04 2.72 -10.53
N ASN A 134 -2.37 3.05 -9.43
CA ASN A 134 -2.14 4.44 -9.03
C ASN A 134 -0.97 4.57 -8.06
N VAL A 135 -0.46 5.81 -7.93
CA VAL A 135 0.29 6.22 -6.73
C VAL A 135 -0.75 6.61 -5.68
N ASN A 136 -0.67 6.01 -4.50
CA ASN A 136 -1.59 6.27 -3.38
C ASN A 136 -0.99 7.13 -2.27
N THR A 137 0.34 7.20 -2.17
CA THR A 137 1.06 7.92 -1.14
C THR A 137 2.36 8.48 -1.70
N LEU A 138 2.54 9.79 -1.62
CA LEU A 138 3.81 10.44 -1.94
C LEU A 138 4.81 10.30 -0.78
N GLY A 139 5.81 11.19 -0.67
CA GLY A 139 6.78 11.13 0.41
C GLY A 139 6.15 11.32 1.79
N VAL A 140 6.71 10.66 2.78
CA VAL A 140 6.23 10.69 4.17
C VAL A 140 7.36 10.93 5.17
N LEU A 141 8.54 11.28 4.68
CA LEU A 141 9.74 11.47 5.48
C LEU A 141 9.95 12.95 5.80
N SER A 142 10.30 13.24 7.05
CA SER A 142 10.65 14.60 7.48
C SER A 142 11.92 14.58 8.31
N VAL A 143 12.75 15.61 8.19
CA VAL A 143 13.83 15.89 9.13
C VAL A 143 13.20 16.46 10.40
N VAL A 144 13.49 15.85 11.53
CA VAL A 144 12.99 16.23 12.86
C VAL A 144 14.15 16.55 13.77
N THR A 145 14.13 17.71 14.44
CA THR A 145 15.19 18.17 15.32
C THR A 145 14.69 19.24 16.28
N ALA A 146 15.40 19.46 17.39
CA ALA A 146 15.25 20.64 18.26
C ALA A 146 16.29 21.73 17.94
N ASP A 147 17.27 21.45 17.08
CA ASP A 147 18.27 22.43 16.64
C ASP A 147 17.63 23.43 15.66
N THR A 148 17.36 24.64 16.13
CA THR A 148 16.73 25.72 15.35
C THR A 148 17.63 26.30 14.25
N SER A 149 18.91 25.90 14.18
CA SER A 149 19.81 26.28 13.09
C SER A 149 19.57 25.47 11.81
N ILE A 150 18.81 24.37 11.89
CA ILE A 150 18.47 23.53 10.75
C ILE A 150 17.17 24.04 10.13
N ALA A 151 17.25 24.60 8.92
CA ALA A 151 16.12 25.10 8.15
C ALA A 151 16.08 24.56 6.71
N SER A 152 17.22 24.06 6.20
CA SER A 152 17.37 23.52 4.84
C SER A 152 18.29 22.30 4.85
N LEU A 153 18.30 21.52 3.73
CA LEU A 153 19.22 20.40 3.56
C LEU A 153 20.69 20.82 3.70
N LYS A 154 21.06 22.04 3.27
CA LYS A 154 22.44 22.54 3.34
C LYS A 154 22.94 22.68 4.76
N ASP A 155 22.05 22.90 5.72
CA ASP A 155 22.41 23.05 7.14
C ASP A 155 22.79 21.69 7.79
N LEU A 156 22.56 20.58 7.09
CA LEU A 156 22.97 19.24 7.50
C LEU A 156 24.48 18.99 7.27
N ALA A 157 25.20 19.85 6.54
CA ALA A 157 26.63 19.69 6.28
C ALA A 157 27.44 19.62 7.60
N GLY A 158 28.28 18.60 7.74
CA GLY A 158 29.08 18.32 8.93
C GLY A 158 28.28 17.70 10.09
N LYS A 159 26.99 17.41 9.92
CA LYS A 159 26.13 16.83 10.95
C LYS A 159 25.99 15.32 10.82
N THR A 160 25.54 14.70 11.92
CA THR A 160 25.06 13.30 11.92
C THR A 160 23.55 13.31 11.88
N VAL A 161 22.97 12.54 10.95
CA VAL A 161 21.54 12.36 10.77
C VAL A 161 21.16 10.91 11.07
N TYR A 162 20.25 10.71 12.02
CA TYR A 162 19.75 9.40 12.42
C TYR A 162 18.53 9.03 11.64
N LEU A 163 18.49 7.81 11.05
CA LEU A 163 17.38 7.34 10.27
C LEU A 163 17.24 5.82 10.34
N THR A 164 16.21 5.27 9.74
CA THR A 164 16.03 3.81 9.53
C THR A 164 16.21 3.45 8.08
N GLY A 165 16.22 2.14 7.76
CA GLY A 165 16.10 1.67 6.41
C GLY A 165 17.39 1.70 5.60
N LYS A 166 18.51 1.25 6.20
CA LYS A 166 19.77 1.03 5.47
C LYS A 166 19.56 0.05 4.31
N GLY A 167 20.03 0.39 3.12
CA GLY A 167 19.81 -0.38 1.90
C GLY A 167 18.37 -0.32 1.36
N THR A 168 17.57 0.65 1.82
CA THR A 168 16.17 0.80 1.40
C THR A 168 15.84 2.27 1.06
N THR A 169 14.58 2.52 0.73
CA THR A 169 14.07 3.83 0.30
C THR A 169 14.58 5.03 1.11
N PRO A 170 14.56 5.05 2.47
CA PRO A 170 15.02 6.23 3.21
C PRO A 170 16.50 6.60 2.94
N GLU A 171 17.37 5.61 2.83
CA GLU A 171 18.78 5.85 2.49
C GLU A 171 18.93 6.42 1.09
N TYR A 172 18.27 5.82 0.09
CA TYR A 172 18.36 6.28 -1.31
C TYR A 172 17.81 7.69 -1.47
N VAL A 173 16.70 8.01 -0.81
CA VAL A 173 16.10 9.35 -0.80
C VAL A 173 17.06 10.36 -0.20
N MET A 174 17.62 10.07 0.98
CA MET A 174 18.58 10.96 1.62
C MET A 174 19.82 11.17 0.75
N ASN A 175 20.41 10.12 0.21
CA ASN A 175 21.59 10.24 -0.65
C ASN A 175 21.30 11.10 -1.90
N TYR A 176 20.15 10.87 -2.57
CA TYR A 176 19.74 11.70 -3.70
C TYR A 176 19.61 13.19 -3.33
N LEU A 177 18.95 13.49 -2.21
CA LEU A 177 18.73 14.85 -1.77
C LEU A 177 20.01 15.56 -1.30
N LEU A 178 20.91 14.82 -0.63
CA LEU A 178 22.21 15.34 -0.21
C LEU A 178 23.12 15.63 -1.42
N ASP A 179 23.05 14.80 -2.46
CA ASP A 179 23.76 15.00 -3.72
C ASP A 179 23.20 16.22 -4.46
N ALA A 180 21.89 16.32 -4.61
CA ALA A 180 21.24 17.49 -5.22
C ALA A 180 21.54 18.79 -4.47
N ALA A 181 21.65 18.76 -3.15
CA ALA A 181 22.03 19.92 -2.33
C ALA A 181 23.53 20.26 -2.41
N GLY A 182 24.36 19.41 -3.07
CA GLY A 182 25.82 19.57 -3.19
C GLY A 182 26.59 19.32 -1.88
N ILE A 183 26.04 18.54 -0.96
CA ILE A 183 26.64 18.22 0.34
C ILE A 183 26.85 16.72 0.56
N ALA A 184 26.79 15.92 -0.52
CA ALA A 184 27.09 14.51 -0.46
C ALA A 184 28.49 14.28 0.16
N GLY A 185 28.59 13.30 1.07
CA GLY A 185 29.83 12.98 1.79
C GLY A 185 30.20 13.94 2.93
N SER A 186 29.47 15.05 3.11
CA SER A 186 29.66 15.94 4.28
C SER A 186 28.65 15.65 5.41
N VAL A 187 27.70 14.74 5.21
CA VAL A 187 26.71 14.32 6.20
C VAL A 187 26.96 12.86 6.58
N THR A 188 26.95 12.57 7.88
CA THR A 188 27.04 11.20 8.37
C THR A 188 25.63 10.63 8.56
N LEU A 189 25.26 9.58 7.83
CA LEU A 189 24.00 8.85 8.02
C LEU A 189 24.22 7.72 9.03
N GLU A 190 23.54 7.76 10.16
CA GLU A 190 23.57 6.73 11.21
C GLU A 190 22.24 5.99 11.27
N PHE A 191 22.28 4.68 10.96
CA PHE A 191 21.07 3.86 10.83
C PHE A 191 20.69 3.21 12.15
N LYS A 192 19.42 3.32 12.51
CA LYS A 192 18.77 2.61 13.62
C LYS A 192 17.87 1.50 13.04
N SER A 193 17.58 0.50 13.87
CA SER A 193 16.75 -0.64 13.46
C SER A 193 15.29 -0.21 13.27
N GLU A 194 14.79 0.68 14.14
CA GLU A 194 13.39 1.11 14.15
C GLU A 194 13.26 2.63 14.34
N ALA A 195 12.15 3.20 13.84
CA ALA A 195 11.84 4.62 13.97
C ALA A 195 11.73 5.05 15.44
N ALA A 196 11.28 4.17 16.33
CA ALA A 196 11.21 4.44 17.79
C ALA A 196 12.60 4.69 18.41
N GLU A 197 13.65 4.07 17.89
CA GLU A 197 15.03 4.32 18.36
C GLU A 197 15.50 5.72 17.94
N VAL A 198 15.15 6.16 16.70
CA VAL A 198 15.43 7.56 16.28
C VAL A 198 14.70 8.55 17.18
N VAL A 199 13.42 8.29 17.51
CA VAL A 199 12.66 9.12 18.46
C VAL A 199 13.35 9.16 19.83
N SER A 200 13.92 8.06 20.29
CA SER A 200 14.63 7.98 21.57
C SER A 200 15.93 8.81 21.56
N VAL A 201 16.66 8.82 20.45
CA VAL A 201 17.84 9.68 20.26
C VAL A 201 17.44 11.16 20.33
N LEU A 202 16.39 11.55 19.57
CA LEU A 202 15.87 12.92 19.58
C LEU A 202 15.36 13.39 20.97
N ALA A 203 14.90 12.46 21.79
CA ALA A 203 14.45 12.76 23.15
C ALA A 203 15.61 12.95 24.13
N SER A 204 16.75 12.30 23.89
CA SER A 204 17.91 12.29 24.78
C SER A 204 18.96 13.36 24.46
N ASP A 205 19.02 13.80 23.19
CA ASP A 205 19.98 14.77 22.69
C ASP A 205 19.26 15.90 21.93
N PRO A 206 19.22 17.14 22.49
CA PRO A 206 18.57 18.27 21.84
C PRO A 206 19.29 18.76 20.57
N THR A 207 20.51 18.29 20.30
CA THR A 207 21.26 18.60 19.07
C THR A 207 21.11 17.53 18.00
N ALA A 208 20.44 16.42 18.33
CA ALA A 208 20.24 15.33 17.40
C ALA A 208 19.31 15.72 16.24
N ILE A 209 19.59 15.18 15.07
CA ILE A 209 18.82 15.34 13.86
C ILE A 209 18.36 13.96 13.41
N GLY A 210 17.06 13.76 13.26
CA GLY A 210 16.49 12.48 12.81
C GLY A 210 15.68 12.64 11.55
N VAL A 211 15.63 11.59 10.72
CA VAL A 211 14.66 11.45 9.64
C VAL A 211 13.63 10.43 10.07
N LEU A 212 12.38 10.85 10.14
CA LEU A 212 11.26 10.03 10.59
C LEU A 212 10.16 9.98 9.54
N PRO A 213 9.56 8.80 9.32
CA PRO A 213 8.34 8.68 8.52
C PRO A 213 7.10 9.12 9.33
N GLN A 214 6.03 9.51 8.63
CA GLN A 214 4.72 9.60 9.26
C GLN A 214 4.21 8.18 9.59
N PRO A 215 3.53 8.01 10.73
CA PRO A 215 3.12 8.99 11.74
C PRO A 215 4.15 9.23 12.86
N PHE A 216 5.33 8.62 12.80
CA PHE A 216 6.35 8.72 13.87
C PHE A 216 6.85 10.16 14.07
N ALA A 217 7.02 10.92 12.98
CA ALA A 217 7.36 12.34 13.08
C ALA A 217 6.30 13.10 13.90
N THR A 218 5.02 12.98 13.54
CA THR A 218 3.92 13.62 14.27
C THR A 218 3.85 13.17 15.74
N ALA A 219 4.04 11.88 16.01
CA ALA A 219 4.04 11.36 17.38
C ALA A 219 5.22 11.90 18.21
N ALA A 220 6.39 12.04 17.61
CA ALA A 220 7.57 12.64 18.26
C ALA A 220 7.32 14.10 18.62
N LEU A 221 6.81 14.90 17.68
CA LEU A 221 6.46 16.31 17.92
C LEU A 221 5.37 16.47 19.00
N ALA A 222 4.40 15.55 19.03
CA ALA A 222 3.35 15.59 20.07
C ALA A 222 3.87 15.29 21.48
N LYS A 223 4.90 14.45 21.59
CA LYS A 223 5.52 14.06 22.87
C LYS A 223 6.57 15.07 23.35
N ASN A 224 7.28 15.75 22.45
CA ASN A 224 8.33 16.70 22.76
C ASN A 224 8.14 18.00 21.96
N GLN A 225 7.64 19.03 22.62
CA GLN A 225 7.34 20.33 22.02
C GLN A 225 8.60 21.15 21.62
N ALA A 226 9.80 20.74 22.03
CA ALA A 226 11.04 21.35 21.58
C ALA A 226 11.39 20.90 20.14
N LEU A 227 10.86 19.76 19.68
CA LEU A 227 11.09 19.26 18.33
C LEU A 227 10.28 20.05 17.31
N ALA A 228 10.88 20.24 16.13
CA ALA A 228 10.24 20.72 14.92
C ALA A 228 10.52 19.75 13.76
N ALA A 229 9.75 19.86 12.69
CA ALA A 229 10.02 19.19 11.42
C ALA A 229 10.29 20.27 10.34
N PRO A 230 11.51 20.87 10.34
CA PRO A 230 11.82 22.02 9.50
C PRO A 230 11.93 21.67 8.00
N ILE A 231 12.16 20.41 7.67
CA ILE A 231 12.35 19.97 6.27
C ILE A 231 11.43 18.79 5.99
N ASP A 232 10.49 18.98 5.07
CA ASP A 232 9.74 17.89 4.45
C ASP A 232 10.55 17.37 3.25
N LEU A 233 10.83 16.05 3.23
CA LEU A 233 11.65 15.47 2.15
C LEU A 233 10.87 15.36 0.84
N THR A 234 9.54 15.46 0.85
CA THR A 234 8.73 15.52 -0.38
C THR A 234 8.92 16.87 -1.07
N ASP A 235 8.86 17.96 -0.30
CA ASP A 235 9.09 19.30 -0.82
C ASP A 235 10.53 19.44 -1.32
N ALA A 236 11.50 18.93 -0.54
CA ALA A 236 12.91 18.92 -0.95
C ALA A 236 13.16 18.11 -2.24
N TRP A 237 12.44 16.97 -2.41
CA TRP A 237 12.50 16.20 -3.64
C TRP A 237 11.95 16.98 -4.83
N ASN A 238 10.77 17.60 -4.66
CA ASN A 238 10.15 18.38 -5.72
C ASN A 238 11.06 19.54 -6.18
N GLU A 239 11.71 20.23 -5.24
CA GLU A 239 12.69 21.26 -5.54
C GLU A 239 13.91 20.73 -6.33
N ALA A 240 14.45 19.58 -5.91
CA ALA A 240 15.57 18.93 -6.59
C ALA A 240 15.20 18.45 -8.00
N ALA A 241 14.02 17.87 -8.17
CA ALA A 241 13.49 17.44 -9.46
C ALA A 241 13.28 18.62 -10.42
N GLU A 242 12.67 19.69 -9.94
CA GLU A 242 12.48 20.92 -10.75
C GLU A 242 13.82 21.51 -11.21
N GLN A 243 14.82 21.57 -10.33
CA GLN A 243 16.17 22.07 -10.67
C GLN A 243 16.88 21.20 -11.72
N SER A 244 16.61 19.89 -11.74
CA SER A 244 17.18 18.96 -12.71
C SER A 244 16.35 18.85 -14.01
N GLY A 245 15.18 19.51 -14.07
CA GLY A 245 14.24 19.39 -15.20
C GLY A 245 13.53 18.05 -15.26
N ASP A 246 13.35 17.39 -14.12
CA ASP A 246 12.66 16.13 -13.94
C ASP A 246 11.27 16.36 -13.34
N ASP A 247 10.26 15.62 -13.79
CA ASP A 247 8.87 15.67 -13.29
C ASP A 247 8.61 14.59 -12.21
N SER A 248 9.66 13.90 -11.72
CA SER A 248 9.53 12.85 -10.71
C SER A 248 9.04 13.40 -9.38
N GLN A 249 8.36 12.55 -8.63
CA GLN A 249 7.91 12.84 -7.27
C GLN A 249 8.42 11.77 -6.31
N LEU A 250 8.63 12.13 -5.06
CA LEU A 250 8.96 11.14 -4.04
C LEU A 250 7.74 10.26 -3.78
N VAL A 251 7.80 8.99 -4.20
CA VAL A 251 6.69 8.04 -4.09
C VAL A 251 6.96 7.00 -3.02
N THR A 252 6.09 6.93 -2.02
CA THR A 252 6.16 5.90 -0.97
C THR A 252 5.35 4.67 -1.35
N GLY A 253 4.08 4.85 -1.74
CA GLY A 253 3.14 3.75 -1.91
C GLY A 253 2.38 3.81 -3.23
N VAL A 254 2.11 2.61 -3.74
CA VAL A 254 1.32 2.39 -4.94
C VAL A 254 0.26 1.33 -4.71
N THR A 255 -0.77 1.35 -5.54
CA THR A 255 -1.77 0.30 -5.60
C THR A 255 -1.50 -0.53 -6.84
N VAL A 256 -1.38 -1.83 -6.68
CA VAL A 256 -1.16 -2.78 -7.77
C VAL A 256 -2.29 -3.82 -7.83
N VAL A 257 -2.53 -4.36 -9.00
CA VAL A 257 -3.49 -5.45 -9.25
C VAL A 257 -2.79 -6.59 -9.97
N ARG A 258 -3.22 -7.83 -9.73
CA ARG A 258 -2.79 -8.98 -10.55
C ARG A 258 -3.43 -8.87 -11.93
N ASN A 259 -2.65 -9.09 -12.99
CA ASN A 259 -3.15 -8.98 -14.36
C ASN A 259 -4.27 -9.96 -14.64
N GLU A 260 -4.17 -11.20 -14.16
CA GLU A 260 -5.22 -12.21 -14.28
C GLU A 260 -6.57 -11.70 -13.71
N PHE A 261 -6.55 -11.06 -12.54
CA PHE A 261 -7.75 -10.47 -11.93
C PHE A 261 -8.25 -9.23 -12.70
N LEU A 262 -7.34 -8.40 -13.21
CA LEU A 262 -7.68 -7.22 -14.02
C LEU A 262 -8.37 -7.64 -15.33
N ASP A 263 -7.87 -8.68 -15.98
CA ASP A 263 -8.41 -9.20 -17.25
C ASP A 263 -9.79 -9.84 -17.05
N GLU A 264 -10.00 -10.56 -15.93
CA GLU A 264 -11.26 -11.26 -15.63
C GLU A 264 -12.33 -10.33 -15.03
N HIS A 265 -11.92 -9.29 -14.28
CA HIS A 265 -12.83 -8.44 -13.49
C HIS A 265 -12.52 -6.94 -13.62
N PRO A 266 -12.42 -6.38 -14.84
CA PRO A 266 -12.05 -4.97 -15.02
C PRO A 266 -13.02 -4.00 -14.34
N GLU A 267 -14.33 -4.32 -14.31
CA GLU A 267 -15.35 -3.48 -13.65
C GLU A 267 -15.16 -3.42 -12.14
N ALA A 268 -14.70 -4.50 -11.50
CA ALA A 268 -14.40 -4.52 -10.07
C ALA A 268 -13.15 -3.68 -9.74
N VAL A 269 -12.17 -3.67 -10.63
CA VAL A 269 -10.97 -2.81 -10.50
C VAL A 269 -11.35 -1.33 -10.67
N GLU A 270 -12.20 -1.00 -11.64
CA GLU A 270 -12.70 0.38 -11.80
C GLU A 270 -13.52 0.85 -10.59
N GLU A 271 -14.39 0.00 -10.03
CA GLU A 271 -15.14 0.32 -8.81
C GLU A 271 -14.19 0.57 -7.64
N PHE A 272 -13.17 -0.29 -7.46
CA PHE A 272 -12.15 -0.10 -6.44
C PHE A 272 -11.41 1.24 -6.61
N LEU A 273 -10.96 1.58 -7.82
CA LEU A 273 -10.27 2.83 -8.11
C LEU A 273 -11.12 4.06 -7.79
N LYS A 274 -12.40 4.04 -8.16
CA LYS A 274 -13.35 5.10 -7.83
C LYS A 274 -13.54 5.23 -6.32
N GLY A 275 -13.72 4.11 -5.62
CA GLY A 275 -13.84 4.05 -4.17
C GLY A 275 -12.59 4.56 -3.46
N GLN A 276 -11.42 4.14 -3.89
CA GLN A 276 -10.13 4.60 -3.35
C GLN A 276 -9.94 6.11 -3.57
N SER A 277 -10.22 6.61 -4.76
CA SER A 277 -10.11 8.05 -5.08
C SER A 277 -11.03 8.89 -4.20
N ALA A 278 -12.29 8.50 -4.07
CA ALA A 278 -13.25 9.16 -3.19
C ALA A 278 -12.84 9.09 -1.72
N SER A 279 -12.26 7.97 -1.29
CA SER A 279 -11.75 7.80 0.07
C SER A 279 -10.59 8.74 0.37
N VAL A 280 -9.62 8.85 -0.53
CA VAL A 280 -8.48 9.78 -0.40
C VAL A 280 -8.98 11.22 -0.29
N GLU A 281 -9.93 11.61 -1.15
CA GLU A 281 -10.52 12.96 -1.11
C GLU A 281 -11.23 13.22 0.22
N TYR A 282 -12.02 12.26 0.72
CA TYR A 282 -12.70 12.35 2.01
C TYR A 282 -11.72 12.49 3.17
N VAL A 283 -10.69 11.63 3.22
CA VAL A 283 -9.67 11.63 4.30
C VAL A 283 -8.92 12.96 4.34
N ASN A 284 -8.52 13.49 3.19
CA ASN A 284 -7.82 14.76 3.11
C ASN A 284 -8.71 15.95 3.52
N LYS A 285 -10.02 15.91 3.20
CA LYS A 285 -10.97 16.97 3.55
C LYS A 285 -11.46 16.91 5.00
N HIS A 286 -11.45 15.72 5.59
CA HIS A 286 -12.05 15.47 6.92
C HIS A 286 -11.10 14.67 7.82
N PRO A 287 -9.86 15.17 8.09
CA PRO A 287 -8.86 14.43 8.85
C PRO A 287 -9.34 14.08 10.27
N GLU A 288 -10.22 14.90 10.90
CA GLU A 288 -10.80 14.63 12.21
C GLU A 288 -11.77 13.42 12.21
N LYS A 289 -12.51 13.23 11.12
CA LYS A 289 -13.39 12.05 10.96
C LYS A 289 -12.62 10.81 10.55
N ALA A 290 -11.68 11.00 9.63
CA ALA A 290 -10.80 9.94 9.17
C ALA A 290 -9.93 9.37 10.29
N ALA A 291 -9.48 10.19 11.26
CA ALA A 291 -8.71 9.76 12.40
C ALA A 291 -9.41 8.67 13.22
N LYS A 292 -10.73 8.74 13.37
CA LYS A 292 -11.53 7.70 14.04
C LYS A 292 -11.45 6.37 13.28
N LEU A 293 -11.67 6.42 11.97
CA LEU A 293 -11.58 5.24 11.11
C LEU A 293 -10.18 4.62 11.14
N VAL A 294 -9.13 5.45 11.16
CA VAL A 294 -7.74 5.00 11.27
C VAL A 294 -7.50 4.20 12.56
N VAL A 295 -8.08 4.65 13.68
CA VAL A 295 -7.99 3.94 14.96
C VAL A 295 -8.86 2.68 14.96
N GLU A 296 -10.08 2.74 14.45
CA GLU A 296 -10.99 1.60 14.33
C GLU A 296 -10.40 0.47 13.48
N GLN A 297 -9.64 0.80 12.42
CA GLN A 297 -8.92 -0.16 11.60
C GLN A 297 -7.58 -0.64 12.24
N GLY A 298 -7.24 -0.16 13.43
CA GLY A 298 -6.03 -0.56 14.14
C GLY A 298 -4.73 -0.14 13.43
N ILE A 299 -4.76 0.95 12.66
CA ILE A 299 -3.58 1.51 11.98
C ILE A 299 -2.75 2.34 12.95
N LEU A 300 -3.42 3.16 13.77
CA LEU A 300 -2.84 3.95 14.85
C LEU A 300 -3.66 3.79 16.12
N GLU A 301 -3.04 4.02 17.29
CA GLU A 301 -3.70 3.92 18.59
C GLU A 301 -4.38 5.23 19.03
N SER A 302 -3.95 6.38 18.47
CA SER A 302 -4.37 7.71 18.91
C SER A 302 -5.02 8.50 17.77
N GLU A 303 -6.32 8.85 17.95
CA GLU A 303 -7.03 9.74 17.04
C GLU A 303 -6.34 11.12 16.93
N ALA A 304 -5.83 11.66 18.04
CA ALA A 304 -5.17 12.95 18.04
C ALA A 304 -3.87 12.94 17.22
N VAL A 305 -3.11 11.83 17.24
CA VAL A 305 -1.93 11.65 16.39
C VAL A 305 -2.36 11.43 14.94
N ALA A 306 -3.35 10.60 14.69
CA ALA A 306 -3.88 10.35 13.35
C ALA A 306 -4.36 11.64 12.67
N GLN A 307 -5.17 12.43 13.35
CA GLN A 307 -5.68 13.70 12.84
C GLN A 307 -4.56 14.67 12.42
N LYS A 308 -3.49 14.74 13.20
CA LYS A 308 -2.34 15.61 12.92
C LYS A 308 -1.42 15.05 11.84
N ALA A 309 -1.31 13.70 11.73
CA ALA A 309 -0.44 13.03 10.77
C ALA A 309 -1.03 12.99 9.36
N ILE A 310 -2.36 12.87 9.22
CA ILE A 310 -3.04 12.74 7.92
C ILE A 310 -2.59 13.80 6.90
N PRO A 311 -2.57 15.11 7.21
CA PRO A 311 -2.13 16.13 6.26
C PRO A 311 -0.68 15.94 5.76
N ALA A 312 0.20 15.40 6.60
CA ALA A 312 1.60 15.15 6.27
C ALA A 312 1.87 13.75 5.68
N CYS A 313 0.82 12.96 5.43
CA CYS A 313 0.94 11.66 4.75
C CYS A 313 0.91 11.78 3.23
N HIS A 314 0.66 12.98 2.66
CA HIS A 314 0.61 13.23 1.22
C HIS A 314 -0.20 12.18 0.44
N LEU A 315 -1.43 11.93 0.94
CA LEU A 315 -2.34 10.94 0.36
C LEU A 315 -2.88 11.43 -0.99
N VAL A 316 -2.72 10.61 -2.01
CA VAL A 316 -3.09 10.94 -3.40
C VAL A 316 -3.76 9.73 -4.08
N CYS A 317 -4.31 9.95 -5.27
CA CYS A 317 -4.72 8.91 -6.20
C CYS A 317 -4.31 9.36 -7.62
N LEU A 318 -3.02 9.18 -7.95
CA LEU A 318 -2.49 9.58 -9.25
C LEU A 318 -2.61 8.41 -10.22
N THR A 319 -3.38 8.59 -11.30
CA THR A 319 -3.63 7.58 -12.34
C THR A 319 -3.09 8.01 -13.70
N GLY A 320 -3.02 7.08 -14.66
CA GLY A 320 -2.67 7.35 -16.05
C GLY A 320 -1.32 8.05 -16.22
N LYS A 321 -1.29 9.16 -16.96
CA LYS A 321 -0.04 9.90 -17.22
C LYS A 321 0.65 10.39 -15.94
N LYS A 322 -0.13 10.86 -14.95
CA LYS A 322 0.44 11.36 -13.68
C LYS A 322 1.08 10.24 -12.87
N LEU A 323 0.47 9.05 -12.86
CA LEU A 323 1.07 7.85 -12.28
C LEU A 323 2.44 7.57 -12.90
N LYS A 324 2.51 7.49 -14.23
CA LYS A 324 3.75 7.18 -14.94
C LYS A 324 4.83 8.23 -14.71
N GLN A 325 4.50 9.52 -14.81
CA GLN A 325 5.44 10.62 -14.59
C GLN A 325 6.06 10.56 -13.18
N ALA A 326 5.21 10.50 -12.14
CA ALA A 326 5.67 10.47 -10.76
C ALA A 326 6.52 9.23 -10.46
N LEU A 327 6.02 8.04 -10.83
CA LEU A 327 6.61 6.77 -10.42
C LEU A 327 7.85 6.39 -11.24
N ALA A 328 7.87 6.62 -12.56
CA ALA A 328 8.98 6.21 -13.41
C ALA A 328 10.27 6.97 -13.03
N GLY A 329 10.21 8.29 -12.86
CA GLY A 329 11.36 9.07 -12.43
C GLY A 329 11.86 8.67 -11.05
N TYR A 330 10.95 8.45 -10.09
CA TYR A 330 11.31 7.93 -8.77
C TYR A 330 12.03 6.59 -8.83
N LEU A 331 11.51 5.62 -9.59
CA LEU A 331 12.15 4.31 -9.74
C LEU A 331 13.50 4.40 -10.46
N GLU A 332 13.67 5.36 -11.37
CA GLU A 332 14.96 5.61 -12.03
C GLU A 332 16.02 6.10 -11.05
N VAL A 333 15.67 7.01 -10.14
CA VAL A 333 16.59 7.46 -9.08
C VAL A 333 17.03 6.27 -8.22
N LEU A 334 16.09 5.42 -7.78
CA LEU A 334 16.41 4.22 -7.00
C LEU A 334 17.29 3.24 -7.80
N TYR A 335 16.94 3.00 -9.06
CA TYR A 335 17.69 2.10 -9.95
C TYR A 335 19.15 2.56 -10.15
N ARG A 336 19.38 3.85 -10.33
CA ARG A 336 20.73 4.43 -10.44
C ARG A 336 21.54 4.26 -9.17
N ALA A 337 20.90 4.37 -8.01
CA ALA A 337 21.55 4.17 -6.73
C ALA A 337 21.87 2.69 -6.46
N ASP A 338 20.90 1.81 -6.71
CA ASP A 338 21.02 0.35 -6.59
C ASP A 338 19.94 -0.34 -7.44
N ALA A 339 20.34 -0.96 -8.55
CA ALA A 339 19.42 -1.65 -9.44
C ALA A 339 18.60 -2.74 -8.74
N SER A 340 19.15 -3.37 -7.69
CA SER A 340 18.45 -4.42 -6.93
C SER A 340 17.24 -3.87 -6.15
N SER A 341 17.25 -2.59 -5.81
CA SER A 341 16.17 -1.91 -5.08
C SER A 341 14.82 -1.95 -5.83
N VAL A 342 14.86 -2.02 -7.15
CA VAL A 342 13.69 -2.08 -8.05
C VAL A 342 13.52 -3.44 -8.72
N GLY A 343 14.29 -4.45 -8.29
CA GLY A 343 14.23 -5.81 -8.83
C GLY A 343 15.13 -6.08 -10.05
N GLY A 344 16.18 -5.28 -10.24
CA GLY A 344 17.23 -5.49 -11.24
C GLY A 344 17.02 -4.76 -12.57
N SER A 345 15.80 -4.31 -12.87
CA SER A 345 15.48 -3.51 -14.07
C SER A 345 14.29 -2.58 -13.80
N LEU A 346 14.20 -1.50 -14.56
CA LEU A 346 13.03 -0.64 -14.54
C LEU A 346 11.83 -1.35 -15.21
N PRO A 347 10.61 -1.16 -14.70
CA PRO A 347 9.41 -1.71 -15.32
C PRO A 347 9.18 -1.16 -16.73
N ALA A 348 8.59 -1.98 -17.60
CA ALA A 348 8.16 -1.56 -18.92
C ALA A 348 6.82 -0.78 -18.87
N ASP A 349 6.36 -0.28 -20.01
CA ASP A 349 5.18 0.59 -20.11
C ASP A 349 3.88 -0.09 -19.68
N ASP A 350 3.78 -1.40 -19.82
CA ASP A 350 2.62 -2.21 -19.41
C ASP A 350 2.47 -2.35 -17.89
N PHE A 351 3.48 -1.97 -17.14
CA PHE A 351 3.36 -1.84 -15.68
C PHE A 351 2.40 -0.74 -15.25
N TYR A 352 2.25 0.32 -16.04
CA TYR A 352 1.47 1.51 -15.68
C TYR A 352 0.08 1.43 -16.28
N TYR A 353 -0.95 1.35 -15.44
CA TYR A 353 -2.35 1.31 -15.88
C TYR A 353 -2.72 2.54 -16.69
N GLN A 354 -3.21 2.30 -17.90
CA GLN A 354 -3.76 3.34 -18.77
C GLN A 354 -5.28 3.33 -18.60
N ALA A 355 -5.80 4.25 -17.77
CA ALA A 355 -7.23 4.40 -17.51
C ALA A 355 -7.92 5.16 -18.65
#